data_6d1245b7f9937e8e82ab80f764867b53
#
_entry.id   6d1245b7f9937e8e82ab80f764867b53
#
_cell.length_a   1.000
_cell.length_b   1.000
_cell.length_c   1.000
_cell.angle_alpha   90.00
_cell.angle_beta   90.00
_cell.angle_gamma   90.00
#
_symmetry.space_group_name_H-M   'P 1'
#
loop_
_entity.id
_entity.type
_entity.pdbx_description
1 polymer ?
#
loop_
_entity_poly.entity_id
_entity_poly.type
_entity_poly.pdbx_seq_one_letter_code
_entity_poly.pdbx_strand_id
1 'polypeptide(L)'
;MCLFCPTPSAAPSSPWSARRAFFLLAAGAAAATPVLAQVDVGSSSSLRKLVPAETLENSAAQQYRQMLEQARAKRALAPDNHPQLQRLHAIAKRLIPFTTPWNDRAKQWRWEVNLIGSQQINAFCMPGGKIAFYTGILDQLKLTDDEAAMIMGHEMAHALREHARERIAKTQGTNLALRLGSQLLGLGDLGQAAAGLGGQLLTLQFSRSDESDADLVGLELAARGGYQPSAAVSLWQKMGNATGGKQGGLAFLSTHPSGPARIKELEQNVPKVQGLYEAARRNG
;
A
#
# COMPACT_ATOMS: atom_id res chain seq x y z
N MET A 1 66.71 -63.88 7.23
CA MET A 1 66.69 -63.91 8.70
C MET A 1 66.67 -62.45 9.18
N CYS A 2 65.61 -61.98 9.67
CA CYS A 2 65.50 -61.00 10.75
C CYS A 2 64.03 -60.87 11.13
N LEU A 3 63.73 -61.42 12.24
CA LEU A 3 62.47 -61.35 12.97
C LEU A 3 62.39 -60.03 13.72
N PHE A 4 61.13 -59.62 13.98
CA PHE A 4 60.67 -58.48 14.82
C PHE A 4 60.50 -57.11 14.13
N CYS A 5 59.29 -56.89 13.58
CA CYS A 5 58.67 -55.57 13.57
C CYS A 5 57.50 -55.58 14.55
N PRO A 6 57.41 -54.65 15.50
CA PRO A 6 56.29 -54.55 16.39
C PRO A 6 55.20 -53.75 15.71
N THR A 7 53.95 -54.22 15.81
CA THR A 7 52.70 -53.55 15.43
C THR A 7 52.46 -52.32 16.30
N PRO A 8 52.02 -51.20 15.77
CA PRO A 8 51.63 -50.08 16.60
C PRO A 8 50.24 -50.32 17.23
N SER A 9 50.25 -50.19 18.55
CA SER A 9 49.10 -50.23 19.44
C SER A 9 48.11 -49.04 19.09
N ALA A 10 46.84 -49.36 18.90
CA ALA A 10 45.82 -48.38 18.80
C ALA A 10 45.56 -47.64 20.12
N ALA A 11 45.71 -46.36 20.14
CA ALA A 11 45.37 -45.51 21.27
C ALA A 11 43.83 -45.45 21.49
N PRO A 12 43.34 -45.42 22.74
CA PRO A 12 41.91 -45.38 23.04
C PRO A 12 41.32 -44.05 22.66
N SER A 13 40.25 -44.09 21.90
CA SER A 13 39.45 -42.92 21.54
C SER A 13 38.76 -42.32 22.78
N SER A 14 39.05 -41.07 23.08
CA SER A 14 38.49 -40.30 24.18
C SER A 14 36.97 -40.12 23.98
N PRO A 15 36.14 -40.37 25.01
CA PRO A 15 34.68 -40.18 24.91
C PRO A 15 34.23 -38.73 24.80
N TRP A 16 35.17 -37.79 24.75
CA TRP A 16 34.88 -36.35 24.65
C TRP A 16 34.86 -35.79 23.22
N SER A 17 35.26 -36.54 22.20
CA SER A 17 35.24 -36.10 20.80
C SER A 17 33.85 -36.14 20.17
N ALA A 18 32.95 -36.98 20.71
CA ALA A 18 31.56 -37.09 20.19
C ALA A 18 30.65 -35.94 20.61
N ARG A 19 31.03 -35.15 21.61
CA ARG A 19 30.19 -34.00 22.08
C ARG A 19 30.47 -32.69 21.37
N ARG A 20 31.55 -32.57 20.60
CA ARG A 20 31.90 -31.36 19.85
C ARG A 20 31.31 -31.29 18.44
N ALA A 21 30.89 -32.43 17.89
CA ALA A 21 30.29 -32.49 16.57
C ALA A 21 28.77 -32.12 16.54
N PHE A 22 28.12 -32.13 17.73
CA PHE A 22 26.67 -31.88 17.80
C PHE A 22 26.28 -30.38 17.93
N PHE A 23 27.27 -29.50 18.20
CA PHE A 23 27.01 -28.06 18.32
C PHE A 23 27.32 -27.22 17.07
N LEU A 24 27.80 -27.81 15.98
CA LEU A 24 28.13 -27.11 14.74
C LEU A 24 27.07 -27.27 13.63
N LEU A 25 25.96 -27.96 13.87
CA LEU A 25 24.89 -28.16 12.91
C LEU A 25 23.61 -27.36 13.22
N ALA A 26 23.62 -26.53 14.28
CA ALA A 26 22.47 -25.68 14.63
C ALA A 26 22.65 -24.19 14.29
N ALA A 27 23.74 -23.80 13.64
CA ALA A 27 23.98 -22.42 13.23
C ALA A 27 24.02 -22.29 11.71
N GLY A 28 22.90 -22.53 11.07
CA GLY A 28 22.91 -22.34 9.63
C GLY A 28 21.66 -22.77 8.90
N ALA A 29 20.59 -22.07 9.08
CA ALA A 29 19.55 -21.83 8.09
C ALA A 29 18.49 -20.94 8.74
N ALA A 30 18.81 -19.69 9.00
CA ALA A 30 17.81 -18.67 8.85
C ALA A 30 17.54 -18.60 7.34
N ALA A 31 16.83 -19.62 6.82
CA ALA A 31 16.23 -19.54 5.51
C ALA A 31 15.35 -18.29 5.56
N ALA A 32 15.72 -17.26 4.81
CA ALA A 32 14.86 -16.16 4.53
C ALA A 32 13.61 -16.76 3.86
N THR A 33 12.60 -17.07 4.68
CA THR A 33 11.30 -17.49 4.17
C THR A 33 10.85 -16.36 3.26
N PRO A 34 10.47 -16.65 2.01
CA PRO A 34 9.92 -15.62 1.15
C PRO A 34 8.79 -14.95 1.94
N VAL A 35 8.84 -13.61 2.00
CA VAL A 35 7.83 -12.79 2.68
C VAL A 35 6.57 -12.86 1.80
N LEU A 36 5.83 -13.97 1.92
CA LEU A 36 4.56 -14.14 1.24
C LEU A 36 3.52 -13.20 1.84
N ALA A 37 2.62 -12.71 1.03
CA ALA A 37 1.44 -11.99 1.49
C ALA A 37 0.61 -12.92 2.41
N GLN A 38 0.11 -12.35 3.50
CA GLN A 38 -0.76 -13.07 4.45
C GLN A 38 -2.24 -12.91 4.08
N VAL A 39 -2.56 -11.87 3.31
CA VAL A 39 -3.91 -11.63 2.81
C VAL A 39 -4.02 -12.07 1.35
N ASP A 40 -5.14 -12.69 1.00
CA ASP A 40 -5.46 -13.07 -0.37
C ASP A 40 -6.46 -12.06 -0.95
N VAL A 41 -6.02 -11.35 -1.98
CA VAL A 41 -6.81 -10.34 -2.69
C VAL A 41 -6.98 -10.70 -4.19
N GLY A 42 -6.56 -11.89 -4.55
CA GLY A 42 -6.61 -12.36 -5.94
C GLY A 42 -5.71 -11.58 -6.90
N SER A 43 -5.83 -11.86 -8.19
CA SER A 43 -5.06 -11.20 -9.23
C SER A 43 -5.72 -9.89 -9.66
N SER A 44 -4.89 -8.86 -9.91
CA SER A 44 -5.39 -7.62 -10.50
C SER A 44 -5.90 -7.84 -11.93
N SER A 45 -6.92 -7.09 -12.31
CA SER A 45 -7.54 -7.17 -13.65
C SER A 45 -6.55 -6.95 -14.79
N SER A 46 -6.65 -7.75 -15.84
CA SER A 46 -5.83 -7.58 -17.05
C SER A 46 -6.17 -6.33 -17.85
N LEU A 47 -7.37 -5.76 -17.66
CA LEU A 47 -7.82 -4.54 -18.34
C LEU A 47 -6.90 -3.34 -18.07
N ARG A 48 -6.26 -3.29 -16.90
CA ARG A 48 -5.26 -2.24 -16.59
C ARG A 48 -4.16 -2.14 -17.64
N LYS A 49 -3.80 -3.25 -18.33
CA LYS A 49 -2.76 -3.27 -19.37
C LYS A 49 -3.11 -2.42 -20.60
N LEU A 50 -4.37 -2.05 -20.79
CA LEU A 50 -4.81 -1.18 -21.88
C LEU A 50 -4.34 0.28 -21.70
N VAL A 51 -4.00 0.68 -20.48
CA VAL A 51 -3.45 2.01 -20.16
C VAL A 51 -1.97 1.83 -19.78
N PRO A 52 -1.00 2.46 -20.48
CA PRO A 52 0.40 2.36 -20.11
C PRO A 52 0.65 2.90 -18.69
N ALA A 53 1.33 2.11 -17.84
CA ALA A 53 1.55 2.49 -16.44
C ALA A 53 2.37 3.77 -16.31
N GLU A 54 3.45 3.87 -17.09
CA GLU A 54 4.35 5.02 -17.07
C GLU A 54 3.65 6.32 -17.50
N THR A 55 2.79 6.26 -18.51
CA THR A 55 2.01 7.42 -18.95
C THR A 55 1.11 7.93 -17.81
N LEU A 56 0.46 7.02 -17.08
CA LEU A 56 -0.40 7.39 -15.97
C LEU A 56 0.41 7.93 -14.78
N GLU A 57 1.54 7.32 -14.45
CA GLU A 57 2.45 7.77 -13.39
C GLU A 57 3.00 9.17 -13.70
N ASN A 58 3.37 9.46 -14.95
CA ASN A 58 3.86 10.77 -15.38
C ASN A 58 2.75 11.84 -15.29
N SER A 59 1.53 11.51 -15.73
CA SER A 59 0.36 12.40 -15.61
C SER A 59 0.03 12.67 -14.15
N ALA A 60 0.07 11.64 -13.30
CA ALA A 60 -0.16 11.76 -11.87
C ALA A 60 0.90 12.67 -11.20
N ALA A 61 2.17 12.47 -11.54
CA ALA A 61 3.26 13.31 -11.03
C ALA A 61 3.11 14.79 -11.45
N GLN A 62 2.66 15.05 -12.66
CA GLN A 62 2.41 16.42 -13.13
C GLN A 62 1.24 17.06 -12.37
N GLN A 63 0.11 16.35 -12.24
CA GLN A 63 -1.07 16.82 -11.52
C GLN A 63 -0.74 17.06 -10.04
N TYR A 64 0.03 16.15 -9.43
CA TYR A 64 0.46 16.29 -8.04
C TYR A 64 1.30 17.56 -7.83
N ARG A 65 2.28 17.83 -8.70
CA ARG A 65 3.07 19.07 -8.63
C ARG A 65 2.19 20.32 -8.74
N GLN A 66 1.28 20.37 -9.71
CA GLN A 66 0.36 21.50 -9.88
C GLN A 66 -0.50 21.73 -8.63
N MET A 67 -1.00 20.66 -8.01
CA MET A 67 -1.76 20.73 -6.77
C MET A 67 -0.90 21.27 -5.61
N LEU A 68 0.35 20.83 -5.46
CA LEU A 68 1.25 21.33 -4.42
C LEU A 68 1.60 22.81 -4.66
N GLU A 69 1.78 23.25 -5.91
CA GLU A 69 1.99 24.65 -6.26
C GLU A 69 0.79 25.51 -5.88
N GLN A 70 -0.42 25.03 -6.15
CA GLN A 70 -1.65 25.71 -5.74
C GLN A 70 -1.78 25.76 -4.21
N ALA A 71 -1.45 24.68 -3.51
CA ALA A 71 -1.46 24.66 -2.05
C ALA A 71 -0.41 25.64 -1.47
N ARG A 72 0.77 25.72 -2.09
CA ARG A 72 1.83 26.67 -1.70
C ARG A 72 1.38 28.11 -1.91
N ALA A 73 0.80 28.42 -3.05
CA ALA A 73 0.28 29.77 -3.36
C ALA A 73 -0.81 30.20 -2.36
N LYS A 74 -1.60 29.28 -1.86
CA LYS A 74 -2.61 29.50 -0.82
C LYS A 74 -2.04 29.42 0.61
N ARG A 75 -0.72 29.26 0.78
CA ARG A 75 -0.04 29.02 2.08
C ARG A 75 -0.64 27.85 2.86
N ALA A 76 -1.17 26.86 2.17
CA ALA A 76 -1.77 25.66 2.73
C ALA A 76 -0.83 24.44 2.71
N LEU A 77 0.31 24.51 2.02
CA LEU A 77 1.29 23.43 2.04
C LEU A 77 2.11 23.51 3.33
N ALA A 78 2.11 22.41 4.10
CA ALA A 78 2.87 22.33 5.34
C ALA A 78 4.39 22.38 5.05
N PRO A 79 5.19 23.09 5.85
CA PRO A 79 6.64 23.09 5.74
C PRO A 79 7.20 21.73 6.21
N ASP A 80 8.42 21.39 5.78
CA ASP A 80 9.06 20.10 6.04
C ASP A 80 9.23 19.79 7.55
N ASN A 81 9.34 20.82 8.38
CA ASN A 81 9.45 20.69 9.84
C ASN A 81 8.10 20.61 10.55
N HIS A 82 6.97 20.57 9.83
CA HIS A 82 5.66 20.45 10.46
C HIS A 82 5.52 19.09 11.16
N PRO A 83 5.15 19.04 12.45
CA PRO A 83 5.13 17.77 13.22
C PRO A 83 4.28 16.67 12.60
N GLN A 84 3.09 17.02 12.10
CA GLN A 84 2.21 16.04 11.44
C GLN A 84 2.80 15.54 10.11
N LEU A 85 3.53 16.37 9.35
CA LEU A 85 4.18 15.93 8.12
C LEU A 85 5.34 14.97 8.44
N GLN A 86 6.15 15.28 9.44
CA GLN A 86 7.22 14.38 9.88
C GLN A 86 6.68 13.05 10.40
N ARG A 87 5.55 13.07 11.11
CA ARG A 87 4.81 11.87 11.51
C ARG A 87 4.41 11.03 10.29
N LEU A 88 3.83 11.64 9.24
CA LEU A 88 3.46 10.95 8.00
C LEU A 88 4.68 10.39 7.26
N HIS A 89 5.79 11.14 7.23
CA HIS A 89 7.05 10.65 6.66
C HIS A 89 7.59 9.42 7.41
N ALA A 90 7.51 9.42 8.76
CA ALA A 90 7.90 8.27 9.56
C ALA A 90 7.03 7.03 9.25
N ILE A 91 5.71 7.22 9.09
CA ILE A 91 4.79 6.16 8.70
C ILE A 91 5.17 5.63 7.30
N ALA A 92 5.30 6.49 6.30
CA ALA A 92 5.63 6.10 4.94
C ALA A 92 6.95 5.31 4.87
N LYS A 93 7.98 5.78 5.59
CA LYS A 93 9.28 5.11 5.68
C LYS A 93 9.16 3.65 6.16
N ARG A 94 8.21 3.37 7.03
CA ARG A 94 7.97 2.01 7.57
C ARG A 94 7.13 1.14 6.63
N LEU A 95 6.25 1.72 5.81
CA LEU A 95 5.37 0.97 4.90
C LEU A 95 6.03 0.68 3.55
N ILE A 96 6.77 1.65 2.97
CA ILE A 96 7.36 1.56 1.63
C ILE A 96 8.20 0.30 1.39
N PRO A 97 9.02 -0.20 2.33
CA PRO A 97 9.82 -1.41 2.12
C PRO A 97 9.00 -2.67 1.77
N PHE A 98 7.71 -2.69 2.11
CA PHE A 98 6.82 -3.84 1.92
C PHE A 98 5.93 -3.74 0.67
N THR A 99 6.14 -2.74 -0.19
CA THR A 99 5.30 -2.48 -1.37
C THR A 99 5.60 -3.37 -2.56
N THR A 100 6.85 -3.83 -2.69
CA THR A 100 7.35 -4.57 -3.84
C THR A 100 6.56 -5.86 -4.15
N PRO A 101 6.15 -6.69 -3.17
CA PRO A 101 5.36 -7.88 -3.46
C PRO A 101 4.03 -7.59 -4.16
N TRP A 102 3.51 -6.37 -4.01
CA TRP A 102 2.24 -5.93 -4.60
C TRP A 102 2.40 -5.29 -5.97
N ASN A 103 3.56 -4.66 -6.22
CA ASN A 103 3.87 -4.05 -7.52
C ASN A 103 5.38 -3.87 -7.68
N ASP A 104 5.98 -4.58 -8.62
CA ASP A 104 7.43 -4.48 -8.90
C ASP A 104 7.86 -3.07 -9.32
N ARG A 105 6.97 -2.28 -9.94
CA ARG A 105 7.23 -0.90 -10.33
C ARG A 105 7.45 0.02 -9.12
N ALA A 106 6.93 -0.35 -7.96
CA ALA A 106 7.07 0.43 -6.72
C ALA A 106 8.53 0.67 -6.31
N LYS A 107 9.46 -0.20 -6.75
CA LYS A 107 10.92 -0.03 -6.56
C LYS A 107 11.46 1.22 -7.26
N GLN A 108 10.82 1.65 -8.35
CA GLN A 108 11.25 2.77 -9.18
C GLN A 108 10.47 4.04 -8.86
N TRP A 109 9.44 3.96 -8.04
CA TRP A 109 8.62 5.11 -7.70
C TRP A 109 9.39 6.10 -6.81
N ARG A 110 9.28 7.37 -7.15
CA ARG A 110 9.73 8.45 -6.29
C ARG A 110 8.60 8.77 -5.30
N TRP A 111 8.58 8.04 -4.19
CA TRP A 111 7.61 8.25 -3.14
C TRP A 111 7.70 9.66 -2.58
N GLU A 112 6.57 10.34 -2.51
CA GLU A 112 6.45 11.69 -1.96
C GLU A 112 5.24 11.73 -1.02
N VAL A 113 5.43 12.35 0.14
CA VAL A 113 4.36 12.55 1.13
C VAL A 113 4.28 14.04 1.45
N ASN A 114 3.11 14.63 1.30
CA ASN A 114 2.85 16.02 1.63
C ASN A 114 1.61 16.16 2.50
N LEU A 115 1.55 17.23 3.30
CA LEU A 115 0.42 17.59 4.13
C LEU A 115 -0.14 18.93 3.66
N ILE A 116 -1.45 18.97 3.40
CA ILE A 116 -2.14 20.16 2.91
C ILE A 116 -3.12 20.65 3.98
N GLY A 117 -3.00 21.90 4.37
CA GLY A 117 -3.91 22.58 5.29
C GLY A 117 -5.30 22.73 4.67
N SER A 118 -6.25 21.94 5.14
CA SER A 118 -7.64 21.97 4.70
C SER A 118 -8.52 21.28 5.74
N GLN A 119 -9.76 21.76 5.87
CA GLN A 119 -10.78 21.11 6.70
C GLN A 119 -11.36 19.84 6.08
N GLN A 120 -11.00 19.52 4.84
CA GLN A 120 -11.48 18.31 4.20
C GLN A 120 -10.95 17.06 4.91
N ILE A 121 -11.83 16.13 5.21
CA ILE A 121 -11.46 14.79 5.65
C ILE A 121 -11.13 14.00 4.38
N ASN A 122 -9.84 14.00 4.00
CA ASN A 122 -9.36 13.35 2.79
C ASN A 122 -7.87 13.00 2.87
N ALA A 123 -7.48 11.96 2.15
CA ALA A 123 -6.11 11.57 1.83
C ALA A 123 -6.13 10.85 0.48
N PHE A 124 -5.01 10.71 -0.18
CA PHE A 124 -4.90 9.93 -1.42
C PHE A 124 -3.46 9.52 -1.72
N CYS A 125 -3.29 8.49 -2.56
CA CYS A 125 -2.04 8.13 -3.21
C CYS A 125 -2.26 7.98 -4.71
N MET A 126 -1.68 8.90 -5.50
CA MET A 126 -1.71 8.78 -6.95
C MET A 126 -0.68 7.76 -7.46
N PRO A 127 -0.86 7.20 -8.68
CA PRO A 127 0.12 6.37 -9.34
C PRO A 127 1.53 6.97 -9.29
N GLY A 128 2.55 6.14 -9.08
CA GLY A 128 3.93 6.61 -8.91
C GLY A 128 4.27 7.05 -7.48
N GLY A 129 3.39 6.72 -6.48
CA GLY A 129 3.68 6.92 -5.06
C GLY A 129 3.56 8.38 -4.58
N LYS A 130 2.62 9.16 -5.11
CA LYS A 130 2.38 10.56 -4.77
C LYS A 130 1.27 10.66 -3.72
N ILE A 131 1.66 10.79 -2.45
CA ILE A 131 0.77 10.75 -1.28
C ILE A 131 0.51 12.18 -0.77
N ALA A 132 -0.74 12.51 -0.51
CA ALA A 132 -1.09 13.68 0.25
C ALA A 132 -2.17 13.38 1.30
N PHE A 133 -2.00 14.00 2.45
CA PHE A 133 -2.99 14.07 3.52
C PHE A 133 -3.48 15.51 3.64
N TYR A 134 -4.75 15.66 3.99
CA TYR A 134 -5.29 16.94 4.43
C TYR A 134 -5.31 16.99 5.96
N THR A 135 -5.06 18.17 6.55
CA THR A 135 -5.07 18.29 8.02
C THR A 135 -6.40 17.85 8.61
N GLY A 136 -7.51 18.08 7.90
CA GLY A 136 -8.84 17.72 8.35
C GLY A 136 -9.03 16.24 8.70
N ILE A 137 -8.41 15.31 7.95
CA ILE A 137 -8.55 13.88 8.27
C ILE A 137 -7.81 13.50 9.55
N LEU A 138 -6.66 14.14 9.82
CA LEU A 138 -5.87 13.89 11.01
C LEU A 138 -6.51 14.49 12.25
N ASP A 139 -6.95 15.76 12.14
CA ASP A 139 -7.38 16.57 13.26
C ASP A 139 -8.83 16.26 13.67
N GLN A 140 -9.77 16.19 12.73
CA GLN A 140 -11.18 15.97 13.03
C GLN A 140 -11.45 14.54 13.50
N LEU A 141 -10.76 13.54 12.92
CA LEU A 141 -10.86 12.15 13.35
C LEU A 141 -9.93 11.82 14.51
N LYS A 142 -9.05 12.74 14.91
CA LYS A 142 -8.05 12.54 15.98
C LYS A 142 -7.31 11.21 15.80
N LEU A 143 -6.74 11.04 14.61
CA LEU A 143 -6.13 9.77 14.24
C LEU A 143 -4.89 9.47 15.03
N THR A 144 -4.79 8.27 15.59
CA THR A 144 -3.54 7.70 16.11
C THR A 144 -2.56 7.42 14.98
N ASP A 145 -1.29 7.10 15.30
CA ASP A 145 -0.29 6.69 14.30
C ASP A 145 -0.73 5.42 13.58
N ASP A 146 -1.30 4.47 14.32
CA ASP A 146 -1.80 3.22 13.76
C ASP A 146 -2.93 3.46 12.76
N GLU A 147 -3.89 4.33 13.09
CA GLU A 147 -5.01 4.67 12.20
C GLU A 147 -4.54 5.46 10.98
N ALA A 148 -3.60 6.40 11.14
CA ALA A 148 -3.00 7.13 10.02
C ALA A 148 -2.21 6.19 9.08
N ALA A 149 -1.55 5.17 9.65
CA ALA A 149 -0.87 4.14 8.88
C ALA A 149 -1.86 3.25 8.11
N MET A 150 -3.04 2.94 8.68
CA MET A 150 -4.09 2.20 7.97
C MET A 150 -4.61 2.99 6.77
N ILE A 151 -4.86 4.31 6.91
CA ILE A 151 -5.23 5.15 5.77
C ILE A 151 -4.12 5.18 4.74
N MET A 152 -2.88 5.44 5.15
CA MET A 152 -1.75 5.49 4.22
C MET A 152 -1.58 4.18 3.48
N GLY A 153 -1.66 3.04 4.18
CA GLY A 153 -1.59 1.71 3.60
C GLY A 153 -2.71 1.45 2.59
N HIS A 154 -3.94 1.84 2.91
CA HIS A 154 -5.10 1.76 2.02
C HIS A 154 -4.89 2.58 0.73
N GLU A 155 -4.45 3.83 0.87
CA GLU A 155 -4.15 4.69 -0.29
C GLU A 155 -2.99 4.14 -1.14
N MET A 156 -1.92 3.68 -0.48
CA MET A 156 -0.82 3.02 -1.18
C MET A 156 -1.29 1.76 -1.92
N ALA A 157 -2.20 0.99 -1.34
CA ALA A 157 -2.77 -0.21 -1.96
C ALA A 157 -3.51 0.10 -3.25
N HIS A 158 -4.30 1.19 -3.32
CA HIS A 158 -4.92 1.62 -4.56
C HIS A 158 -3.91 1.87 -5.68
N ALA A 159 -2.78 2.52 -5.37
CA ALA A 159 -1.71 2.75 -6.34
C ALA A 159 -0.99 1.45 -6.72
N LEU A 160 -0.66 0.60 -5.74
CA LEU A 160 0.05 -0.68 -5.93
C LEU A 160 -0.77 -1.67 -6.76
N ARG A 161 -2.07 -1.77 -6.49
CA ARG A 161 -3.01 -2.64 -7.21
C ARG A 161 -3.46 -2.04 -8.56
N GLU A 162 -3.04 -0.79 -8.83
CA GLU A 162 -3.34 -0.05 -10.06
C GLU A 162 -4.84 0.16 -10.31
N HIS A 163 -5.64 0.33 -9.25
CA HIS A 163 -7.11 0.48 -9.34
C HIS A 163 -7.52 1.67 -10.23
N ALA A 164 -6.81 2.80 -10.13
CA ALA A 164 -7.07 3.95 -11.01
C ALA A 164 -6.84 3.61 -12.50
N ARG A 165 -5.78 2.86 -12.79
CA ARG A 165 -5.44 2.41 -14.15
C ARG A 165 -6.51 1.49 -14.73
N GLU A 166 -7.02 0.56 -13.91
CA GLU A 166 -8.11 -0.33 -14.29
C GLU A 166 -9.42 0.44 -14.55
N ARG A 167 -9.77 1.40 -13.66
CA ARG A 167 -10.98 2.22 -13.82
C ARG A 167 -10.93 3.05 -15.10
N ILE A 168 -9.80 3.68 -15.39
CA ILE A 168 -9.58 4.43 -16.61
C ILE A 168 -9.71 3.51 -17.84
N ALA A 169 -9.11 2.31 -17.80
CA ALA A 169 -9.22 1.33 -18.86
C ALA A 169 -10.69 0.91 -19.12
N LYS A 170 -11.46 0.65 -18.07
CA LYS A 170 -12.89 0.33 -18.15
C LYS A 170 -13.70 1.49 -18.76
N THR A 171 -13.46 2.71 -18.29
CA THR A 171 -14.17 3.89 -18.79
C THR A 171 -13.81 4.20 -20.26
N GLN A 172 -12.52 4.09 -20.62
CA GLN A 172 -12.07 4.28 -22.00
C GLN A 172 -12.56 3.16 -22.92
N GLY A 173 -12.56 1.90 -22.44
CA GLY A 173 -13.12 0.78 -23.18
C GLY A 173 -14.60 0.97 -23.50
N THR A 174 -15.38 1.46 -22.52
CA THR A 174 -16.79 1.80 -22.72
C THR A 174 -16.95 2.96 -23.72
N ASN A 175 -16.15 4.04 -23.55
CA ASN A 175 -16.18 5.18 -24.46
C ASN A 175 -15.70 4.80 -25.87
N LEU A 176 -14.69 3.92 -25.98
CA LEU A 176 -14.21 3.38 -27.26
C LEU A 176 -15.26 2.51 -27.94
N ALA A 177 -15.94 1.65 -27.18
CA ALA A 177 -17.06 0.85 -27.73
C ALA A 177 -18.22 1.75 -28.22
N LEU A 178 -18.56 2.80 -27.44
CA LEU A 178 -19.54 3.80 -27.86
C LEU A 178 -19.07 4.62 -29.06
N ARG A 179 -17.77 4.95 -29.14
CA ARG A 179 -17.19 5.69 -30.28
C ARG A 179 -17.06 4.81 -31.53
N LEU A 180 -16.67 3.54 -31.39
CA LEU A 180 -16.66 2.59 -32.51
C LEU A 180 -18.08 2.36 -33.04
N GLY A 181 -19.08 2.30 -32.16
CA GLY A 181 -20.49 2.33 -32.55
C GLY A 181 -20.87 3.62 -33.28
N SER A 182 -20.33 4.77 -32.88
CA SER A 182 -20.58 6.07 -33.54
C SER A 182 -19.70 6.31 -34.77
N GLN A 183 -18.51 5.70 -34.89
CA GLN A 183 -17.65 5.75 -36.08
C GLN A 183 -18.21 4.92 -37.23
N LEU A 184 -18.90 3.83 -36.93
CA LEU A 184 -19.75 3.15 -37.93
C LEU A 184 -20.86 4.08 -38.42
N LEU A 185 -21.12 5.18 -37.72
CA LEU A 185 -22.05 6.26 -38.02
C LEU A 185 -21.38 7.59 -38.48
N GLY A 186 -20.04 7.61 -38.67
CA GLY A 186 -19.33 8.72 -39.35
C GLY A 186 -18.88 9.91 -38.49
N LEU A 187 -18.62 9.75 -37.19
CA LEU A 187 -18.20 10.85 -36.29
C LEU A 187 -16.80 10.62 -35.72
N GLY A 188 -15.79 11.41 -36.16
CA GLY A 188 -14.36 11.28 -35.81
C GLY A 188 -13.94 12.07 -34.58
N ASP A 189 -13.00 11.64 -33.83
CA ASP A 189 -11.64 12.16 -33.45
C ASP A 189 -11.05 11.48 -32.20
N LEU A 190 -9.90 10.84 -32.34
CA LEU A 190 -9.22 10.05 -31.31
C LEU A 190 -8.12 10.81 -30.53
N GLY A 191 -7.85 12.07 -30.89
CA GLY A 191 -6.67 12.81 -30.41
C GLY A 191 -6.78 13.48 -29.03
N GLN A 192 -7.99 13.71 -28.50
CA GLN A 192 -8.19 14.53 -27.28
C GLN A 192 -8.37 13.71 -25.97
N ALA A 193 -8.45 12.39 -26.02
CA ALA A 193 -8.72 11.56 -24.85
C ALA A 193 -7.55 11.49 -23.86
N ALA A 194 -6.31 11.64 -24.32
CA ALA A 194 -5.13 11.53 -23.48
C ALA A 194 -4.87 12.74 -22.56
N ALA A 195 -5.29 13.94 -22.98
CA ALA A 195 -5.08 15.17 -22.21
C ALA A 195 -6.00 15.31 -20.98
N GLY A 196 -7.13 14.59 -20.94
CA GLY A 196 -8.10 14.65 -19.85
C GLY A 196 -7.85 13.69 -18.69
N LEU A 197 -6.86 12.78 -18.77
CA LEU A 197 -6.62 11.73 -17.78
C LEU A 197 -6.19 12.27 -16.41
N GLY A 198 -5.41 13.35 -16.38
CA GLY A 198 -4.88 13.92 -15.15
C GLY A 198 -5.96 14.48 -14.21
N GLY A 199 -6.99 15.15 -14.76
CA GLY A 199 -8.05 15.77 -13.95
C GLY A 199 -8.99 14.77 -13.23
N GLN A 200 -9.02 13.52 -13.64
CA GLN A 200 -9.94 12.51 -13.13
C GLN A 200 -9.40 11.71 -11.94
N LEU A 201 -8.08 11.69 -11.71
CA LEU A 201 -7.45 10.80 -10.70
C LEU A 201 -7.96 11.05 -9.27
N LEU A 202 -8.24 12.29 -8.91
CA LEU A 202 -8.74 12.66 -7.57
C LEU A 202 -10.26 12.46 -7.38
N THR A 203 -10.99 12.24 -8.45
CA THR A 203 -12.46 12.09 -8.43
C THR A 203 -12.92 10.68 -8.80
N LEU A 204 -11.96 9.76 -9.03
CA LEU A 204 -12.27 8.37 -9.33
C LEU A 204 -12.97 7.73 -8.14
N GLN A 205 -14.15 7.16 -8.42
CA GLN A 205 -14.81 6.29 -7.45
C GLN A 205 -14.36 4.86 -7.67
N PHE A 206 -13.95 4.21 -6.62
CA PHE A 206 -13.52 2.81 -6.65
C PHE A 206 -14.71 1.86 -6.47
N SER A 207 -14.61 0.65 -7.00
CA SER A 207 -15.63 -0.37 -6.80
C SER A 207 -15.49 -0.96 -5.38
N ARG A 208 -16.53 -1.63 -4.90
CA ARG A 208 -16.47 -2.31 -3.59
C ARG A 208 -15.36 -3.36 -3.53
N SER A 209 -15.07 -4.04 -4.63
CA SER A 209 -13.94 -4.98 -4.70
C SER A 209 -12.59 -4.28 -4.63
N ASP A 210 -12.43 -3.10 -5.27
CA ASP A 210 -11.20 -2.32 -5.17
C ASP A 210 -10.97 -1.83 -3.74
N GLU A 211 -12.07 -1.50 -3.02
CA GLU A 211 -12.01 -1.09 -1.62
C GLU A 211 -11.61 -2.24 -0.68
N SER A 212 -12.22 -3.43 -0.85
CA SER A 212 -11.83 -4.62 -0.10
C SER A 212 -10.36 -4.99 -0.35
N ASP A 213 -9.94 -4.94 -1.60
CA ASP A 213 -8.55 -5.16 -2.01
C ASP A 213 -7.61 -4.18 -1.31
N ALA A 214 -7.96 -2.88 -1.32
CA ALA A 214 -7.16 -1.83 -0.70
C ALA A 214 -7.13 -1.95 0.83
N ASP A 215 -8.24 -2.32 1.45
CA ASP A 215 -8.31 -2.58 2.89
C ASP A 215 -7.37 -3.70 3.31
N LEU A 216 -7.40 -4.84 2.61
CA LEU A 216 -6.61 -6.01 2.98
C LEU A 216 -5.12 -5.79 2.73
N VAL A 217 -4.75 -5.26 1.56
CA VAL A 217 -3.34 -4.93 1.25
C VAL A 217 -2.82 -3.85 2.19
N GLY A 218 -3.61 -2.81 2.46
CA GLY A 218 -3.26 -1.75 3.40
C GLY A 218 -3.08 -2.25 4.82
N LEU A 219 -3.96 -3.16 5.28
CA LEU A 219 -3.87 -3.85 6.56
C LEU A 219 -2.54 -4.61 6.70
N GLU A 220 -2.16 -5.37 5.66
CA GLU A 220 -0.88 -6.09 5.66
C GLU A 220 0.32 -5.16 5.66
N LEU A 221 0.33 -4.11 4.82
CA LEU A 221 1.40 -3.12 4.78
C LEU A 221 1.61 -2.48 6.15
N ALA A 222 0.53 -2.06 6.81
CA ALA A 222 0.58 -1.44 8.12
C ALA A 222 1.08 -2.42 9.20
N ALA A 223 0.60 -3.67 9.20
CA ALA A 223 1.06 -4.71 10.12
C ALA A 223 2.57 -4.97 9.96
N ARG A 224 3.06 -5.11 8.72
CA ARG A 224 4.50 -5.25 8.42
C ARG A 224 5.31 -4.02 8.82
N GLY A 225 4.72 -2.83 8.73
CA GLY A 225 5.27 -1.58 9.25
C GLY A 225 5.26 -1.49 10.77
N GLY A 226 4.70 -2.48 11.51
CA GLY A 226 4.63 -2.51 12.97
C GLY A 226 3.55 -1.59 13.53
N TYR A 227 2.47 -1.38 12.79
CA TYR A 227 1.26 -0.68 13.22
C TYR A 227 0.17 -1.67 13.58
N GLN A 228 -0.58 -1.36 14.66
CA GLN A 228 -1.56 -2.26 15.25
C GLN A 228 -2.71 -2.57 14.27
N PRO A 229 -2.92 -3.83 13.85
CA PRO A 229 -3.93 -4.18 12.85
C PRO A 229 -5.37 -3.84 13.22
N SER A 230 -5.72 -3.93 14.52
CA SER A 230 -7.07 -3.58 14.98
C SER A 230 -7.43 -2.10 14.77
N ALA A 231 -6.44 -1.23 14.53
CA ALA A 231 -6.67 0.18 14.20
C ALA A 231 -7.43 0.35 12.87
N ALA A 232 -7.40 -0.63 11.96
CA ALA A 232 -8.23 -0.61 10.76
C ALA A 232 -9.73 -0.58 11.09
N VAL A 233 -10.15 -1.35 12.09
CA VAL A 233 -11.55 -1.39 12.53
C VAL A 233 -11.95 -0.07 13.20
N SER A 234 -11.14 0.43 14.16
CA SER A 234 -11.43 1.69 14.85
C SER A 234 -11.46 2.89 13.90
N LEU A 235 -10.60 2.90 12.88
CA LEU A 235 -10.60 3.92 11.84
C LEU A 235 -11.95 4.00 11.11
N TRP A 236 -12.46 2.87 10.62
CA TRP A 236 -13.75 2.86 9.90
C TRP A 236 -14.93 3.17 10.81
N GLN A 237 -14.87 2.82 12.09
CA GLN A 237 -15.86 3.26 13.07
C GLN A 237 -15.83 4.78 13.25
N LYS A 238 -14.64 5.40 13.37
CA LYS A 238 -14.49 6.85 13.44
C LYS A 238 -15.03 7.55 12.18
N MET A 239 -14.70 7.00 10.98
CA MET A 239 -15.23 7.51 9.71
C MET A 239 -16.76 7.48 9.67
N GLY A 240 -17.37 6.36 10.09
CA GLY A 240 -18.81 6.21 10.16
C GLY A 240 -19.48 7.20 11.11
N ASN A 241 -18.89 7.39 12.29
CA ASN A 241 -19.39 8.34 13.29
C ASN A 241 -19.29 9.80 12.82
N ALA A 242 -18.19 10.16 12.12
CA ALA A 242 -18.00 11.51 11.60
C ALA A 242 -19.02 11.90 10.52
N THR A 243 -19.65 10.93 9.85
CA THR A 243 -20.74 11.18 8.89
C THR A 243 -22.11 11.30 9.51
N GLY A 244 -22.25 11.03 10.82
CA GLY A 244 -23.57 10.91 11.47
C GLY A 244 -24.46 9.86 10.82
N GLY A 245 -23.87 8.83 10.21
CA GLY A 245 -24.58 7.77 9.46
C GLY A 245 -25.06 8.18 8.05
N LYS A 246 -24.80 9.41 7.59
CA LYS A 246 -25.11 9.84 6.23
C LYS A 246 -23.97 9.43 5.28
N GLN A 247 -24.28 8.64 4.28
CA GLN A 247 -23.32 8.35 3.21
C GLN A 247 -23.02 9.62 2.41
N GLY A 248 -21.72 9.92 2.18
CA GLY A 248 -21.28 10.99 1.28
C GLY A 248 -20.97 12.35 1.93
N GLY A 249 -21.04 12.47 3.26
CA GLY A 249 -20.73 13.74 3.95
C GLY A 249 -19.25 14.09 4.02
N LEU A 250 -18.34 13.10 3.81
CA LEU A 250 -16.89 13.30 3.83
C LEU A 250 -16.34 13.11 2.42
N ALA A 251 -15.40 13.98 2.01
CA ALA A 251 -14.75 13.88 0.70
C ALA A 251 -14.10 12.48 0.49
N PHE A 252 -13.49 11.93 1.52
CA PHE A 252 -12.92 10.58 1.51
C PHE A 252 -13.97 9.51 1.17
N LEU A 253 -15.12 9.54 1.81
CA LEU A 253 -16.18 8.53 1.59
C LEU A 253 -16.91 8.67 0.24
N SER A 254 -16.75 9.81 -0.45
CA SER A 254 -17.30 9.99 -1.81
C SER A 254 -16.52 9.18 -2.85
N THR A 255 -15.23 8.98 -2.64
CA THR A 255 -14.34 8.17 -3.48
C THR A 255 -14.16 6.75 -2.94
N HIS A 256 -14.26 6.56 -1.62
CA HIS A 256 -14.08 5.30 -0.88
C HIS A 256 -15.37 4.93 -0.12
N PRO A 257 -16.35 4.30 -0.78
CA PRO A 257 -17.60 3.93 -0.12
C PRO A 257 -17.35 3.01 1.07
N SER A 258 -17.84 3.39 2.23
CA SER A 258 -17.78 2.58 3.45
C SER A 258 -19.06 1.78 3.66
N GLY A 259 -18.98 0.75 4.51
CA GLY A 259 -20.16 -0.01 4.92
C GLY A 259 -19.79 -1.10 5.94
N PRO A 260 -20.82 -1.66 6.65
CA PRO A 260 -20.60 -2.68 7.68
C PRO A 260 -19.86 -3.92 7.16
N ALA A 261 -20.00 -4.23 5.87
CA ALA A 261 -19.33 -5.39 5.26
C ALA A 261 -17.79 -5.22 5.28
N ARG A 262 -17.25 -4.00 5.02
CA ARG A 262 -15.81 -3.75 5.08
C ARG A 262 -15.26 -3.91 6.50
N ILE A 263 -15.96 -3.39 7.50
CA ILE A 263 -15.56 -3.55 8.91
C ILE A 263 -15.50 -5.03 9.29
N LYS A 264 -16.54 -5.79 8.93
CA LYS A 264 -16.58 -7.24 9.20
C LYS A 264 -15.45 -7.99 8.49
N GLU A 265 -15.13 -7.64 7.25
CA GLU A 265 -14.04 -8.24 6.49
C GLU A 265 -12.67 -7.93 7.13
N LEU A 266 -12.45 -6.70 7.58
CA LEU A 266 -11.25 -6.32 8.34
C LEU A 266 -11.14 -7.10 9.64
N GLU A 267 -12.22 -7.22 10.43
CA GLU A 267 -12.25 -8.00 11.67
C GLU A 267 -11.83 -9.46 11.44
N GLN A 268 -12.26 -10.07 10.32
CA GLN A 268 -11.89 -11.43 9.94
C GLN A 268 -10.43 -11.58 9.49
N ASN A 269 -9.81 -10.50 8.99
CA ASN A 269 -8.45 -10.52 8.46
C ASN A 269 -7.39 -9.97 9.44
N VAL A 270 -7.77 -9.18 10.44
CA VAL A 270 -6.85 -8.73 11.51
C VAL A 270 -6.03 -9.88 12.12
N PRO A 271 -6.62 -11.03 12.51
CA PRO A 271 -5.84 -12.13 13.06
C PRO A 271 -4.80 -12.71 12.10
N LYS A 272 -5.06 -12.67 10.78
CA LYS A 272 -4.13 -13.21 9.76
C LYS A 272 -2.82 -12.43 9.67
N VAL A 273 -2.84 -11.14 9.96
CA VAL A 273 -1.66 -10.26 9.90
C VAL A 273 -1.05 -9.99 11.27
N GLN A 274 -1.64 -10.49 12.35
CA GLN A 274 -1.17 -10.25 13.71
C GLN A 274 0.29 -10.70 13.91
N GLY A 275 0.67 -11.86 13.34
CA GLY A 275 2.03 -12.37 13.41
C GLY A 275 3.05 -11.46 12.69
N LEU A 276 2.66 -10.75 11.63
CA LEU A 276 3.50 -9.78 10.93
C LEU A 276 3.77 -8.56 11.82
N TYR A 277 2.73 -8.05 12.45
CA TYR A 277 2.84 -6.96 13.42
C TYR A 277 3.77 -7.30 14.58
N GLU A 278 3.59 -8.47 15.17
CA GLU A 278 4.44 -8.93 16.29
C GLU A 278 5.90 -9.10 15.87
N ALA A 279 6.15 -9.63 14.67
CA ALA A 279 7.49 -9.75 14.12
C ALA A 279 8.13 -8.37 13.89
N ALA A 280 7.39 -7.40 13.34
CA ALA A 280 7.86 -6.05 13.13
C ALA A 280 8.19 -5.34 14.46
N ARG A 281 7.39 -5.56 15.50
CA ARG A 281 7.62 -4.99 16.85
C ARG A 281 8.82 -5.57 17.58
N ARG A 282 9.21 -6.82 17.26
CA ARG A 282 10.41 -7.44 17.84
C ARG A 282 11.71 -6.94 17.20
N ASN A 283 11.65 -6.49 15.93
CA ASN A 283 12.82 -6.14 15.14
C ASN A 283 13.04 -4.61 15.00
N GLY A 284 12.15 -3.80 15.49
CA GLY A 284 12.21 -2.32 15.45
C GLY A 284 12.19 -1.71 16.84
#